data_91f46566c171a8b46df0a2727493786e
#
_entry.id   91f46566c171a8b46df0a2727493786e
#
_cell.length_a   1.000
_cell.length_b   1.000
_cell.length_c   1.000
_cell.angle_alpha   90.00
_cell.angle_beta   90.00
_cell.angle_gamma   90.00
#
_symmetry.space_group_name_H-M   'P 1'
#
loop_
_entity.id
_entity.type
_entity.pdbx_description
1 polymer ?
#
loop_
_entity_poly.entity_id
_entity_poly.type
_entity_poly.pdbx_seq_one_letter_code
_entity_poly.pdbx_strand_id
1 'polypeptide(L)'
;MQPNREQAMELLTEFTKSDSLIKHGLAVEAAMRAYARKYDEDEERWGVVGLIHDFDYEQNPTWDKHVYAGVEILRQRGWPEDIIHGVAAHASYMNINPKNQMEKTICAVDELTGFITAVALVRPSKNVLDVAASSVRKKMKDKAFARAVNRGDITQGAEELGVDLNEHIDFVIKAMQGIAGELGLDGSAA
;
A
#
# COMPACT_ATOMS: atom_id res chain seq x y z
N MET A 1 -23.32 6.33 -3.71
CA MET A 1 -23.11 5.76 -2.36
C MET A 1 -21.62 5.73 -2.12
N GLN A 2 -21.14 6.09 -0.93
CA GLN A 2 -19.70 5.93 -0.64
C GLN A 2 -19.46 4.47 -0.25
N PRO A 3 -18.57 3.75 -0.94
CA PRO A 3 -18.21 2.39 -0.56
C PRO A 3 -17.47 2.40 0.78
N ASN A 4 -17.76 1.40 1.61
CA ASN A 4 -17.13 1.17 2.90
C ASN A 4 -16.08 0.04 2.81
N ARG A 5 -15.38 -0.21 3.93
CA ARG A 5 -14.36 -1.26 4.04
C ARG A 5 -14.90 -2.67 3.71
N GLU A 6 -16.13 -2.98 4.10
CA GLU A 6 -16.73 -4.29 3.84
C GLU A 6 -16.88 -4.52 2.34
N GLN A 7 -17.45 -3.55 1.61
CA GLN A 7 -17.58 -3.60 0.16
C GLN A 7 -16.22 -3.63 -0.57
N ALA A 8 -15.22 -2.92 -0.03
CA ALA A 8 -13.85 -2.95 -0.55
C ALA A 8 -13.21 -4.34 -0.35
N MET A 9 -13.41 -4.97 0.81
CA MET A 9 -12.91 -6.32 1.09
C MET A 9 -13.61 -7.36 0.23
N GLU A 10 -14.92 -7.25 0.01
CA GLU A 10 -15.66 -8.10 -0.92
C GLU A 10 -15.08 -8.00 -2.33
N LEU A 11 -14.83 -6.78 -2.83
CA LEU A 11 -14.22 -6.57 -4.14
C LEU A 11 -12.82 -7.20 -4.19
N LEU A 12 -11.95 -6.90 -3.21
CA LEU A 12 -10.59 -7.45 -3.16
C LEU A 12 -10.63 -8.98 -3.21
N THR A 13 -11.43 -9.61 -2.35
CA THR A 13 -11.47 -11.07 -2.24
C THR A 13 -12.24 -11.76 -3.39
N GLU A 14 -13.02 -11.03 -4.15
CA GLU A 14 -13.60 -11.52 -5.41
C GLU A 14 -12.50 -11.76 -6.46
N PHE A 15 -11.59 -10.81 -6.64
CA PHE A 15 -10.56 -10.81 -7.69
C PHE A 15 -9.23 -11.41 -7.24
N THR A 16 -8.90 -11.33 -5.96
CA THR A 16 -7.61 -11.75 -5.37
C THR A 16 -7.82 -12.90 -4.39
N LYS A 17 -7.09 -14.01 -4.59
CA LYS A 17 -7.08 -15.20 -3.73
C LYS A 17 -5.75 -15.40 -3.00
N SER A 18 -4.70 -14.80 -3.52
CA SER A 18 -3.37 -14.85 -2.92
C SER A 18 -3.36 -14.16 -1.55
N ASP A 19 -3.06 -14.92 -0.50
CA ASP A 19 -2.92 -14.41 0.87
C ASP A 19 -1.90 -13.27 0.97
N SER A 20 -0.81 -13.35 0.21
CA SER A 20 0.23 -12.31 0.20
C SER A 20 -0.26 -11.00 -0.42
N LEU A 21 -1.08 -11.05 -1.47
CA LEU A 21 -1.64 -9.85 -2.09
C LEU A 21 -2.75 -9.24 -1.23
N ILE A 22 -3.59 -10.07 -0.58
CA ILE A 22 -4.59 -9.59 0.38
C ILE A 22 -3.87 -8.88 1.55
N LYS A 23 -2.81 -9.48 2.10
CA LYS A 23 -2.00 -8.87 3.17
C LYS A 23 -1.31 -7.59 2.73
N HIS A 24 -0.89 -7.49 1.46
CA HIS A 24 -0.38 -6.24 0.90
C HIS A 24 -1.46 -5.16 0.91
N GLY A 25 -2.66 -5.44 0.41
CA GLY A 25 -3.79 -4.51 0.48
C GLY A 25 -4.09 -4.04 1.90
N LEU A 26 -4.07 -4.96 2.89
CA LEU A 26 -4.26 -4.62 4.31
C LEU A 26 -3.13 -3.72 4.85
N ALA A 27 -1.88 -3.97 4.46
CA ALA A 27 -0.75 -3.14 4.88
C ALA A 27 -0.85 -1.72 4.32
N VAL A 28 -1.23 -1.59 3.05
CA VAL A 28 -1.46 -0.29 2.41
C VAL A 28 -2.68 0.41 3.01
N GLU A 29 -3.78 -0.30 3.28
CA GLU A 29 -4.95 0.23 4.00
C GLU A 29 -4.53 0.84 5.34
N ALA A 30 -3.75 0.10 6.15
CA ALA A 30 -3.32 0.57 7.47
C ALA A 30 -2.49 1.86 7.38
N ALA A 31 -1.56 1.94 6.41
CA ALA A 31 -0.75 3.13 6.18
C ALA A 31 -1.60 4.32 5.72
N MET A 32 -2.53 4.10 4.79
CA MET A 32 -3.45 5.13 4.29
C MET A 32 -4.34 5.68 5.41
N ARG A 33 -4.95 4.82 6.23
CA ARG A 33 -5.74 5.22 7.39
C ARG A 33 -4.91 6.04 8.40
N ALA A 34 -3.67 5.64 8.66
CA ALA A 34 -2.79 6.37 9.57
C ALA A 34 -2.47 7.78 9.04
N TYR A 35 -2.22 7.90 7.74
CA TYR A 35 -2.01 9.21 7.11
C TYR A 35 -3.28 10.06 7.05
N ALA A 36 -4.45 9.47 6.80
CA ALA A 36 -5.73 10.19 6.86
C ALA A 36 -5.93 10.83 8.24
N ARG A 37 -5.71 10.08 9.33
CA ARG A 37 -5.73 10.63 10.70
C ARG A 37 -4.72 11.76 10.91
N LYS A 38 -3.51 11.63 10.36
CA LYS A 38 -2.45 12.65 10.48
C LYS A 38 -2.85 13.96 9.80
N TYR A 39 -3.59 13.87 8.70
CA TYR A 39 -3.99 15.03 7.89
C TYR A 39 -5.41 15.52 8.19
N ASP A 40 -6.12 14.92 9.17
CA ASP A 40 -7.53 15.22 9.52
C ASP A 40 -8.48 15.03 8.32
N GLU A 41 -8.25 13.93 7.58
CA GLU A 41 -8.99 13.55 6.38
C GLU A 41 -9.88 12.32 6.62
N ASP A 42 -10.72 11.95 5.64
CA ASP A 42 -11.65 10.80 5.73
C ASP A 42 -10.89 9.46 5.75
N GLU A 43 -10.73 8.91 6.96
CA GLU A 43 -10.02 7.66 7.22
C GLU A 43 -10.62 6.46 6.47
N GLU A 44 -11.97 6.39 6.38
CA GLU A 44 -12.65 5.31 5.69
C GLU A 44 -12.37 5.34 4.19
N ARG A 45 -12.49 6.53 3.60
CA ARG A 45 -12.24 6.75 2.18
C ARG A 45 -10.79 6.41 1.77
N TRP A 46 -9.82 6.89 2.55
CA TRP A 46 -8.41 6.61 2.29
C TRP A 46 -8.09 5.12 2.47
N GLY A 47 -8.67 4.50 3.50
CA GLY A 47 -8.53 3.06 3.74
C GLY A 47 -9.07 2.22 2.60
N VAL A 48 -10.24 2.58 2.06
CA VAL A 48 -10.84 1.90 0.90
C VAL A 48 -9.90 1.95 -0.30
N VAL A 49 -9.34 3.12 -0.64
CA VAL A 49 -8.37 3.24 -1.76
C VAL A 49 -7.16 2.34 -1.52
N GLY A 50 -6.58 2.37 -0.31
CA GLY A 50 -5.43 1.53 0.03
C GLY A 50 -5.72 0.04 -0.08
N LEU A 51 -6.90 -0.39 0.38
CA LEU A 51 -7.27 -1.80 0.40
C LEU A 51 -7.44 -2.38 -1.01
N ILE A 52 -7.98 -1.60 -1.95
CA ILE A 52 -8.32 -2.08 -3.29
C ILE A 52 -7.35 -1.62 -4.39
N HIS A 53 -6.26 -0.91 -4.08
CA HIS A 53 -5.40 -0.33 -5.13
C HIS A 53 -4.92 -1.38 -6.14
N ASP A 54 -4.63 -2.59 -5.68
CA ASP A 54 -4.10 -3.73 -6.45
C ASP A 54 -5.11 -4.88 -6.66
N PHE A 55 -6.42 -4.67 -6.44
CA PHE A 55 -7.39 -5.76 -6.42
C PHE A 55 -7.45 -6.59 -7.71
N ASP A 56 -7.12 -6.00 -8.85
CA ASP A 56 -7.13 -6.65 -10.17
C ASP A 56 -5.78 -7.31 -10.54
N TYR A 57 -4.70 -7.05 -9.77
CA TYR A 57 -3.33 -7.45 -10.11
C TYR A 57 -3.16 -8.95 -10.31
N GLU A 58 -3.76 -9.80 -9.47
CA GLU A 58 -3.63 -11.26 -9.60
C GLU A 58 -4.14 -11.78 -10.93
N GLN A 59 -5.19 -11.19 -11.48
CA GLN A 59 -5.78 -11.56 -12.76
C GLN A 59 -5.13 -10.82 -13.94
N ASN A 60 -4.49 -9.70 -13.70
CA ASN A 60 -3.91 -8.82 -14.70
C ASN A 60 -2.47 -8.40 -14.36
N PRO A 61 -1.50 -9.32 -14.19
CA PRO A 61 -0.20 -9.03 -13.58
C PRO A 61 0.79 -8.32 -14.52
N THR A 62 0.33 -7.71 -15.59
CA THR A 62 1.17 -7.03 -16.58
C THR A 62 0.86 -5.55 -16.65
N TRP A 63 1.89 -4.71 -16.79
CA TRP A 63 1.78 -3.25 -16.80
C TRP A 63 0.84 -2.67 -17.88
N ASP A 64 0.54 -3.44 -18.94
CA ASP A 64 -0.41 -3.07 -19.99
C ASP A 64 -1.86 -3.41 -19.65
N LYS A 65 -2.10 -4.16 -18.57
CA LYS A 65 -3.42 -4.59 -18.11
C LYS A 65 -3.76 -4.13 -16.71
N HIS A 66 -2.83 -4.35 -15.77
CA HIS A 66 -3.00 -3.91 -14.38
C HIS A 66 -3.31 -2.43 -14.32
N VAL A 67 -4.14 -2.08 -13.38
CA VAL A 67 -4.82 -0.82 -13.13
C VAL A 67 -5.85 -0.45 -14.21
N TYR A 68 -5.55 -0.58 -15.50
CA TYR A 68 -6.55 -0.28 -16.56
C TYR A 68 -7.81 -1.14 -16.42
N ALA A 69 -7.63 -2.45 -16.21
CA ALA A 69 -8.74 -3.38 -15.98
C ALA A 69 -9.47 -3.06 -14.67
N GLY A 70 -8.74 -2.79 -13.60
CA GLY A 70 -9.30 -2.40 -12.31
C GLY A 70 -10.13 -1.12 -12.40
N VAL A 71 -9.60 -0.09 -13.03
CA VAL A 71 -10.32 1.18 -13.27
C VAL A 71 -11.64 0.96 -14.02
N GLU A 72 -11.61 0.14 -15.07
CA GLU A 72 -12.82 -0.16 -15.84
C GLU A 72 -13.86 -0.91 -15.02
N ILE A 73 -13.44 -1.90 -14.21
CA ILE A 73 -14.31 -2.65 -13.31
C ILE A 73 -14.96 -1.70 -12.27
N LEU A 74 -14.18 -0.81 -11.67
CA LEU A 74 -14.69 0.16 -10.70
C LEU A 74 -15.73 1.09 -11.33
N ARG A 75 -15.49 1.60 -12.55
CA ARG A 75 -16.46 2.43 -13.28
C ARG A 75 -17.75 1.69 -13.58
N GLN A 76 -17.67 0.46 -14.08
CA GLN A 76 -18.85 -0.37 -14.37
C GLN A 76 -19.68 -0.66 -13.12
N ARG A 77 -19.03 -0.72 -11.96
CA ARG A 77 -19.70 -0.93 -10.66
C ARG A 77 -20.18 0.37 -10.00
N GLY A 78 -19.96 1.52 -10.66
CA GLY A 78 -20.43 2.82 -10.17
C GLY A 78 -19.68 3.34 -8.94
N TRP A 79 -18.38 2.98 -8.80
CA TRP A 79 -17.54 3.50 -7.74
C TRP A 79 -17.27 5.00 -7.96
N PRO A 80 -17.08 5.79 -6.88
CA PRO A 80 -16.79 7.22 -6.99
C PRO A 80 -15.50 7.51 -7.77
N GLU A 81 -15.52 8.53 -8.63
CA GLU A 81 -14.39 8.87 -9.50
C GLU A 81 -13.11 9.23 -8.74
N ASP A 82 -13.20 9.78 -7.55
CA ASP A 82 -12.03 10.11 -6.73
C ASP A 82 -11.38 8.86 -6.11
N ILE A 83 -12.16 7.82 -5.79
CA ILE A 83 -11.61 6.50 -5.41
C ILE A 83 -10.94 5.86 -6.63
N ILE A 84 -11.62 5.88 -7.79
CA ILE A 84 -11.05 5.36 -9.06
C ILE A 84 -9.75 6.08 -9.40
N HIS A 85 -9.71 7.40 -9.25
CA HIS A 85 -8.51 8.18 -9.52
C HIS A 85 -7.41 7.89 -8.50
N GLY A 86 -7.75 7.71 -7.22
CA GLY A 86 -6.79 7.29 -6.18
C GLY A 86 -6.16 5.93 -6.48
N VAL A 87 -7.00 4.95 -6.88
CA VAL A 87 -6.52 3.63 -7.33
C VAL A 87 -5.61 3.78 -8.56
N ALA A 88 -6.01 4.54 -9.57
CA ALA A 88 -5.21 4.73 -10.78
C ALA A 88 -3.88 5.45 -10.54
N ALA A 89 -3.83 6.36 -9.57
CA ALA A 89 -2.65 7.19 -9.30
C ALA A 89 -1.45 6.43 -8.72
N HIS A 90 -1.66 5.26 -8.06
CA HIS A 90 -0.55 4.49 -7.49
C HIS A 90 0.40 3.95 -8.57
N ALA A 91 -0.10 3.70 -9.77
CA ALA A 91 0.68 3.13 -10.86
C ALA A 91 1.40 4.23 -11.66
N SER A 92 2.70 4.40 -11.43
CA SER A 92 3.52 5.46 -12.04
C SER A 92 3.49 5.45 -13.57
N TYR A 93 3.33 4.27 -14.20
CA TYR A 93 3.25 4.12 -15.66
C TYR A 93 1.93 4.64 -16.27
N MET A 94 0.91 4.90 -15.45
CA MET A 94 -0.33 5.55 -15.90
C MET A 94 -0.12 7.03 -16.27
N ASN A 95 1.03 7.62 -15.89
CA ASN A 95 1.35 9.04 -16.07
C ASN A 95 0.25 9.97 -15.50
N ILE A 96 -0.38 9.54 -14.41
CA ILE A 96 -1.35 10.33 -13.66
C ILE A 96 -0.59 11.12 -12.61
N ASN A 97 -0.68 12.44 -12.68
CA ASN A 97 -0.13 13.30 -11.63
C ASN A 97 -1.07 13.28 -10.42
N PRO A 98 -0.61 12.90 -9.22
CA PRO A 98 -1.40 12.97 -7.99
C PRO A 98 -1.91 14.40 -7.74
N LYS A 99 -3.24 14.55 -7.59
CA LYS A 99 -3.90 15.87 -7.49
C LYS A 99 -4.11 16.33 -6.05
N ASN A 100 -4.19 15.38 -5.14
CA ASN A 100 -4.52 15.64 -3.74
C ASN A 100 -3.64 14.82 -2.81
N GLN A 101 -3.80 15.03 -1.50
CA GLN A 101 -2.98 14.40 -0.49
C GLN A 101 -3.19 12.88 -0.42
N MET A 102 -4.41 12.38 -0.66
CA MET A 102 -4.71 10.94 -0.70
C MET A 102 -3.92 10.24 -1.81
N GLU A 103 -3.93 10.81 -3.02
CA GLU A 103 -3.23 10.25 -4.18
C GLU A 103 -1.71 10.28 -4.01
N LYS A 104 -1.15 11.34 -3.44
CA LYS A 104 0.28 11.40 -3.08
C LYS A 104 0.64 10.35 -2.04
N THR A 105 -0.26 10.13 -1.08
CA THR A 105 -0.02 9.17 0.00
C THR A 105 -0.02 7.74 -0.53
N ILE A 106 -0.97 7.34 -1.40
CA ILE A 106 -0.97 5.98 -1.94
C ILE A 106 0.32 5.68 -2.70
N CYS A 107 0.81 6.61 -3.55
CA CYS A 107 2.08 6.48 -4.25
C CYS A 107 3.28 6.33 -3.28
N ALA A 108 3.22 6.99 -2.13
CA ALA A 108 4.33 6.98 -1.16
C ALA A 108 4.36 5.73 -0.27
N VAL A 109 3.21 5.09 -0.01
CA VAL A 109 3.11 3.98 0.96
C VAL A 109 3.11 2.61 0.31
N ASP A 110 2.67 2.48 -0.93
CA ASP A 110 2.51 1.21 -1.62
C ASP A 110 3.81 0.39 -1.63
N GLU A 111 4.80 0.80 -2.39
CA GLU A 111 6.10 0.13 -2.48
C GLU A 111 6.81 0.02 -1.11
N LEU A 112 6.61 1.00 -0.22
CA LEU A 112 7.22 1.00 1.11
C LEU A 112 6.64 -0.10 2.00
N THR A 113 5.32 -0.35 1.98
CA THR A 113 4.69 -1.42 2.78
C THR A 113 5.18 -2.79 2.35
N GLY A 114 5.29 -3.04 1.04
CA GLY A 114 5.88 -4.25 0.48
C GLY A 114 7.34 -4.43 0.89
N PHE A 115 8.12 -3.35 0.89
CA PHE A 115 9.52 -3.39 1.31
C PHE A 115 9.68 -3.65 2.81
N ILE A 116 8.85 -3.03 3.68
CA ILE A 116 8.84 -3.30 5.13
C ILE A 116 8.45 -4.75 5.41
N THR A 117 7.45 -5.28 4.72
CA THR A 117 7.05 -6.70 4.79
C THR A 117 8.23 -7.61 4.48
N ALA A 118 8.95 -7.35 3.38
CA ALA A 118 10.13 -8.13 3.03
C ALA A 118 11.24 -8.04 4.10
N VAL A 119 11.44 -6.86 4.70
CA VAL A 119 12.41 -6.69 5.79
C VAL A 119 12.00 -7.47 7.04
N ALA A 120 10.72 -7.51 7.40
CA ALA A 120 10.21 -8.29 8.51
C ALA A 120 10.41 -9.80 8.28
N LEU A 121 10.04 -10.29 7.09
CA LEU A 121 10.09 -11.72 6.75
C LEU A 121 11.50 -12.33 6.74
N VAL A 122 12.54 -11.55 6.46
CA VAL A 122 13.93 -12.08 6.50
C VAL A 122 14.55 -12.03 7.90
N ARG A 123 13.87 -11.50 8.88
CA ARG A 123 14.28 -11.57 10.29
C ARG A 123 13.97 -12.95 10.86
N PRO A 124 14.79 -13.48 11.80
CA PRO A 124 14.47 -14.73 12.47
C PRO A 124 13.11 -14.74 13.15
N SER A 125 12.71 -13.59 13.74
CA SER A 125 11.42 -13.42 14.42
C SER A 125 10.23 -13.29 13.48
N LYS A 126 10.43 -12.99 12.19
CA LYS A 126 9.37 -12.65 11.22
C LYS A 126 8.34 -11.66 11.77
N ASN A 127 8.80 -10.73 12.60
CA ASN A 127 7.94 -9.83 13.36
C ASN A 127 8.19 -8.37 12.96
N VAL A 128 7.14 -7.66 12.54
CA VAL A 128 7.22 -6.24 12.18
C VAL A 128 7.45 -5.36 13.40
N LEU A 129 7.13 -5.83 14.62
CA LEU A 129 7.43 -5.10 15.86
C LEU A 129 8.94 -4.92 16.09
N ASP A 130 9.77 -5.79 15.51
CA ASP A 130 11.23 -5.71 15.59
C ASP A 130 11.86 -4.89 14.44
N VAL A 131 11.06 -4.37 13.53
CA VAL A 131 11.56 -3.57 12.40
C VAL A 131 11.70 -2.12 12.81
N ALA A 132 12.87 -1.54 12.54
CA ALA A 132 13.14 -0.11 12.71
C ALA A 132 13.49 0.52 11.36
N ALA A 133 13.27 1.84 11.21
CA ALA A 133 13.59 2.58 9.99
C ALA A 133 15.06 2.41 9.56
N SER A 134 15.99 2.33 10.50
CA SER A 134 17.41 2.08 10.23
C SER A 134 17.65 0.75 9.52
N SER A 135 16.88 -0.31 9.87
CA SER A 135 16.94 -1.63 9.21
C SER A 135 16.42 -1.55 7.78
N VAL A 136 15.31 -0.84 7.56
CA VAL A 136 14.72 -0.59 6.23
C VAL A 136 15.72 0.19 5.37
N ARG A 137 16.25 1.29 5.88
CA ARG A 137 17.28 2.11 5.20
C ARG A 137 18.53 1.32 4.83
N LYS A 138 18.99 0.43 5.72
CA LYS A 138 20.11 -0.45 5.42
C LYS A 138 19.79 -1.39 4.26
N LYS A 139 18.61 -2.01 4.25
CA LYS A 139 18.16 -2.92 3.19
C LYS A 139 17.89 -2.20 1.87
N MET A 140 17.47 -0.94 1.88
CA MET A 140 17.31 -0.13 0.65
C MET A 140 18.63 0.01 -0.14
N LYS A 141 19.79 -0.09 0.51
CA LYS A 141 21.12 -0.04 -0.14
C LYS A 141 21.48 -1.36 -0.82
N ASP A 142 20.85 -2.47 -0.44
CA ASP A 142 21.07 -3.80 -1.00
C ASP A 142 20.20 -3.99 -2.25
N LYS A 143 20.80 -3.84 -3.44
CA LYS A 143 20.08 -3.95 -4.71
C LYS A 143 19.56 -5.35 -5.00
N ALA A 144 20.11 -6.39 -4.37
CA ALA A 144 19.69 -7.79 -4.56
C ALA A 144 18.46 -8.13 -3.70
N PHE A 145 18.27 -7.40 -2.58
CA PHE A 145 17.15 -7.61 -1.67
C PHE A 145 15.86 -7.05 -2.27
N ALA A 146 14.74 -7.79 -2.20
CA ALA A 146 13.41 -7.37 -2.68
C ALA A 146 13.47 -6.62 -4.04
N ARG A 147 14.05 -7.25 -5.05
CA ARG A 147 14.40 -6.60 -6.34
C ARG A 147 13.21 -6.07 -7.12
N ALA A 148 12.01 -6.60 -6.87
CA ALA A 148 10.77 -6.16 -7.51
C ALA A 148 10.30 -4.79 -7.00
N VAL A 149 10.68 -4.40 -5.76
CA VAL A 149 10.28 -3.12 -5.17
C VAL A 149 11.08 -1.96 -5.77
N ASN A 150 10.41 -0.92 -6.23
CA ASN A 150 11.03 0.30 -6.76
C ASN A 150 11.43 1.27 -5.63
N ARG A 151 12.74 1.34 -5.31
CA ARG A 151 13.25 2.26 -4.27
C ARG A 151 13.14 3.74 -4.67
N GLY A 152 13.09 4.01 -5.97
CA GLY A 152 12.87 5.36 -6.49
C GLY A 152 11.51 5.88 -6.05
N ASP A 153 10.47 5.08 -6.20
CA ASP A 153 9.10 5.45 -5.83
C ASP A 153 8.97 5.67 -4.32
N ILE A 154 9.68 4.89 -3.47
CA ILE A 154 9.72 5.12 -2.02
C ILE A 154 10.32 6.48 -1.67
N THR A 155 11.46 6.85 -2.30
CA THR A 155 12.13 8.13 -2.00
C THR A 155 11.38 9.32 -2.58
N GLN A 156 10.92 9.21 -3.81
CA GLN A 156 10.13 10.24 -4.48
C GLN A 156 8.79 10.45 -3.76
N GLY A 157 8.12 9.38 -3.33
CA GLY A 157 6.86 9.48 -2.60
C GLY A 157 7.01 10.28 -1.30
N ALA A 158 8.09 10.05 -0.52
CA ALA A 158 8.36 10.84 0.67
C ALA A 158 8.63 12.33 0.35
N GLU A 159 9.37 12.62 -0.72
CA GLU A 159 9.64 13.98 -1.19
C GLU A 159 8.33 14.69 -1.63
N GLU A 160 7.47 14.03 -2.39
CA GLU A 160 6.19 14.58 -2.85
C GLU A 160 5.18 14.80 -1.71
N LEU A 161 5.27 13.99 -0.65
CA LEU A 161 4.53 14.21 0.59
C LEU A 161 5.13 15.35 1.44
N GLY A 162 6.36 15.78 1.17
CA GLY A 162 7.06 16.78 1.96
C GLY A 162 7.48 16.30 3.34
N VAL A 163 7.78 14.99 3.49
CA VAL A 163 8.18 14.38 4.76
C VAL A 163 9.60 13.83 4.71
N ASP A 164 10.29 13.81 5.87
CA ASP A 164 11.59 13.14 5.97
C ASP A 164 11.42 11.63 5.75
N LEU A 165 12.31 11.03 4.96
CA LEU A 165 12.22 9.62 4.59
C LEU A 165 12.29 8.67 5.80
N ASN A 166 13.09 8.99 6.85
CA ASN A 166 13.16 8.13 8.03
C ASN A 166 11.87 8.24 8.86
N GLU A 167 11.33 9.46 8.99
CA GLU A 167 10.05 9.69 9.67
C GLU A 167 8.91 9.00 8.92
N HIS A 168 8.90 9.05 7.57
CA HIS A 168 7.95 8.35 6.74
C HIS A 168 8.01 6.83 6.94
N ILE A 169 9.20 6.25 6.90
CA ILE A 169 9.41 4.82 7.14
C ILE A 169 8.92 4.42 8.54
N ASP A 170 9.31 5.16 9.58
CA ASP A 170 8.88 4.88 10.96
C ASP A 170 7.35 4.99 11.12
N PHE A 171 6.74 5.95 10.44
CA PHE A 171 5.29 6.15 10.49
C PHE A 171 4.54 4.97 9.86
N VAL A 172 4.97 4.50 8.69
CA VAL A 172 4.38 3.34 8.01
C VAL A 172 4.64 2.05 8.80
N ILE A 173 5.83 1.85 9.36
CA ILE A 173 6.10 0.72 10.27
C ILE A 173 5.09 0.69 11.41
N LYS A 174 4.84 1.81 12.09
CA LYS A 174 3.89 1.90 13.20
C LYS A 174 2.46 1.57 12.77
N ALA A 175 2.05 2.00 11.58
CA ALA A 175 0.74 1.63 11.03
C ALA A 175 0.62 0.11 10.85
N MET A 176 1.64 -0.52 10.25
CA MET A 176 1.68 -1.97 10.03
C MET A 176 1.76 -2.76 11.36
N GLN A 177 2.47 -2.25 12.37
CA GLN A 177 2.53 -2.85 13.70
C GLN A 177 1.15 -2.95 14.35
N GLY A 178 0.26 -1.99 14.10
CA GLY A 178 -1.11 -1.99 14.61
C GLY A 178 -1.97 -3.17 14.12
N ILE A 179 -1.59 -3.80 13.01
CA ILE A 179 -2.28 -4.94 12.39
C ILE A 179 -1.34 -6.13 12.17
N ALA A 180 -0.28 -6.25 12.95
CA ALA A 180 0.77 -7.27 12.75
C ALA A 180 0.21 -8.70 12.68
N GLY A 181 -0.82 -9.02 13.48
CA GLY A 181 -1.49 -10.33 13.46
C GLY A 181 -2.22 -10.59 12.15
N GLU A 182 -2.95 -9.59 11.60
CA GLU A 182 -3.65 -9.72 10.31
C GLU A 182 -2.65 -9.91 9.15
N LEU A 183 -1.50 -9.28 9.25
CA LEU A 183 -0.42 -9.43 8.26
C LEU A 183 0.34 -10.78 8.41
N GLY A 184 0.18 -11.49 9.52
CA GLY A 184 1.02 -12.64 9.85
C GLY A 184 2.48 -12.26 10.09
N LEU A 185 2.70 -11.05 10.61
CA LEU A 185 4.01 -10.47 10.92
C LEU A 185 4.16 -10.16 12.41
N ASP A 186 3.51 -10.95 13.28
CA ASP A 186 3.53 -10.85 14.73
C ASP A 186 4.53 -11.82 15.39
N GLY A 187 5.26 -12.58 14.59
CA GLY A 187 6.20 -13.60 15.05
C GLY A 187 5.57 -14.96 15.32
N SER A 188 4.27 -15.15 15.18
CA SER A 188 3.59 -16.44 15.42
C SER A 188 3.97 -17.53 14.40
N ALA A 189 4.48 -17.15 13.24
CA ALA A 189 4.94 -18.06 12.17
C ALA A 189 6.47 -18.24 12.13
N ALA A 190 7.20 -17.88 13.20
CA ALA A 190 8.65 -17.98 13.28
C ALA A 190 9.12 -19.38 13.70
#